data_50ba2b75925a9e9361206c9b7dea6a73
#
_entry.id   50ba2b75925a9e9361206c9b7dea6a73
#
_cell.length_a   1.000
_cell.length_b   1.000
_cell.length_c   1.000
_cell.angle_alpha   90.00
_cell.angle_beta   90.00
_cell.angle_gamma   90.00
#
_symmetry.space_group_name_H-M   'P 1'
#
loop_
_entity.id
_entity.type
_entity.pdbx_description
1 polymer ?
#
loop_
_entity_poly.entity_id
_entity_poly.type
_entity_poly.pdbx_seq_one_letter_code
_entity_poly.pdbx_strand_id
1 'polypeptide(L)'
;MKIKNVVFMVIAIILAVLLFNPEWLPLSNDTESSMKEMIRQNFLLEGDAHITLAHILTLILAICVVWVIYTVIKALLKMSASRSDHDATVATLLTGLIRYLAVIIAFIWGLHILGVNTTAVLAGAGIIGLIIGFGAQSLIEDIITGLFIIFEKQYKIGDIIVLDDFRGVVRSIGVRTTTIEDAGGNLKIVNNSDIRNLQNRSANQSIAICDVSVAYGTDLRMLESVVHAALPAMYAGNESLYLGPPRYLGVEKLADSGIDLRFVVDVKEENIFMAQRQLRRDIKLLFDEAGITIPFPQVVVHKGE
;
A
#
# COMPACT_ATOMS: atom_id res chain seq x y z
N MET A 1 23.84 -25.32 -9.92
CA MET A 1 24.66 -25.97 -8.85
C MET A 1 23.67 -26.71 -7.96
N LYS A 2 23.93 -28.02 -7.65
CA LYS A 2 22.99 -28.81 -6.82
C LYS A 2 22.98 -28.22 -5.39
N ILE A 3 21.82 -28.09 -4.77
CA ILE A 3 21.63 -27.55 -3.40
C ILE A 3 22.59 -28.19 -2.40
N LYS A 4 22.87 -29.49 -2.55
CA LYS A 4 23.87 -30.23 -1.74
C LYS A 4 25.26 -29.57 -1.75
N ASN A 5 25.73 -29.05 -2.88
CA ASN A 5 27.06 -28.43 -2.98
C ASN A 5 27.11 -27.07 -2.29
N VAL A 6 26.00 -26.33 -2.29
CA VAL A 6 25.86 -25.04 -1.56
C VAL A 6 25.88 -25.31 -0.06
N VAL A 7 25.10 -26.29 0.41
CA VAL A 7 25.03 -26.66 1.84
C VAL A 7 26.40 -27.15 2.34
N PHE A 8 27.08 -28.02 1.57
CA PHE A 8 28.40 -28.50 1.93
C PHE A 8 29.42 -27.35 2.04
N MET A 9 29.36 -26.41 1.12
CA MET A 9 30.26 -25.25 1.10
C MET A 9 29.96 -24.26 2.24
N VAL A 10 28.68 -24.05 2.59
CA VAL A 10 28.29 -23.24 3.76
C VAL A 10 28.83 -23.89 5.05
N ILE A 11 28.68 -25.19 5.20
CA ILE A 11 29.20 -25.92 6.36
C ILE A 11 30.74 -25.82 6.43
N ALA A 12 31.44 -25.97 5.30
CA ALA A 12 32.89 -25.86 5.24
C ALA A 12 33.37 -24.44 5.61
N ILE A 13 32.64 -23.39 5.19
CA ILE A 13 32.94 -21.99 5.55
C ILE A 13 32.70 -21.75 7.03
N ILE A 14 31.58 -22.24 7.59
CA ILE A 14 31.28 -22.11 9.02
C ILE A 14 32.37 -22.79 9.85
N LEU A 15 32.78 -24.01 9.47
CA LEU A 15 33.87 -24.73 10.13
C LEU A 15 35.18 -23.96 10.03
N ALA A 16 35.51 -23.40 8.87
CA ALA A 16 36.72 -22.61 8.69
C ALA A 16 36.70 -21.34 9.57
N VAL A 17 35.54 -20.59 9.61
CA VAL A 17 35.39 -19.41 10.46
C VAL A 17 35.56 -19.77 11.94
N LEU A 18 34.96 -20.88 12.39
CA LEU A 18 35.07 -21.34 13.78
C LEU A 18 36.51 -21.75 14.12
N LEU A 19 37.21 -22.39 13.20
CA LEU A 19 38.65 -22.79 13.38
C LEU A 19 39.54 -21.55 13.50
N PHE A 20 39.29 -20.49 12.74
CA PHE A 20 40.07 -19.24 12.83
C PHE A 20 39.65 -18.30 13.96
N ASN A 21 38.48 -18.52 14.59
CA ASN A 21 38.01 -17.78 15.76
C ASN A 21 37.71 -18.75 16.90
N PRO A 22 38.73 -19.29 17.53
CA PRO A 22 38.56 -20.32 18.58
C PRO A 22 37.80 -19.81 19.80
N GLU A 23 37.69 -18.45 19.97
CA GLU A 23 36.88 -17.79 21.03
C GLU A 23 35.38 -18.08 20.91
N TRP A 24 34.89 -18.48 19.72
CA TRP A 24 33.47 -18.77 19.48
C TRP A 24 33.13 -20.24 19.72
N LEU A 25 34.16 -21.07 19.98
CA LEU A 25 33.98 -22.48 20.33
C LEU A 25 33.92 -22.63 21.85
N PRO A 26 33.04 -23.48 22.38
CA PRO A 26 32.98 -23.76 23.82
C PRO A 26 34.15 -24.67 24.21
N LEU A 27 35.39 -24.19 24.08
CA LEU A 27 36.61 -24.89 24.42
C LEU A 27 37.09 -24.52 25.82
N SER A 28 37.91 -25.41 26.44
CA SER A 28 38.59 -25.04 27.68
C SER A 28 39.66 -23.99 27.37
N ASN A 29 39.95 -23.11 28.33
CA ASN A 29 40.94 -22.03 28.19
C ASN A 29 42.33 -22.53 27.72
N ASP A 30 42.72 -23.74 28.13
CA ASP A 30 43.98 -24.35 27.72
C ASP A 30 43.99 -24.82 26.25
N THR A 31 42.87 -25.32 25.76
CA THR A 31 42.71 -25.71 24.35
C THR A 31 42.59 -24.50 23.42
N GLU A 32 41.93 -23.43 23.88
CA GLU A 32 41.81 -22.17 23.16
C GLU A 32 43.16 -21.49 23.01
N SER A 33 43.98 -21.41 24.09
CA SER A 33 45.31 -20.83 24.08
C SER A 33 46.25 -21.61 23.18
N SER A 34 46.23 -22.99 23.25
CA SER A 34 47.03 -23.83 22.43
C SER A 34 46.68 -23.74 20.93
N MET A 35 45.42 -23.58 20.62
CA MET A 35 44.95 -23.40 19.24
C MET A 35 45.30 -22.02 18.69
N LYS A 36 45.20 -20.95 19.51
CA LYS A 36 45.67 -19.60 19.15
C LYS A 36 47.19 -19.60 18.89
N GLU A 37 47.98 -20.27 19.73
CA GLU A 37 49.43 -20.36 19.56
C GLU A 37 49.81 -21.16 18.31
N MET A 38 49.11 -22.27 18.02
CA MET A 38 49.34 -23.08 16.82
C MET A 38 48.97 -22.27 15.54
N ILE A 39 47.89 -21.52 15.54
CA ILE A 39 47.49 -20.64 14.43
C ILE A 39 48.56 -19.56 14.25
N ARG A 40 49.04 -18.96 15.34
CA ARG A 40 50.09 -17.93 15.33
C ARG A 40 51.41 -18.47 14.79
N GLN A 41 51.88 -19.64 15.24
CA GLN A 41 53.13 -20.21 14.80
C GLN A 41 53.11 -20.69 13.35
N ASN A 42 52.02 -21.25 12.88
CA ASN A 42 51.99 -21.88 11.55
C ASN A 42 51.46 -20.94 10.44
N PHE A 43 50.72 -19.89 10.79
CA PHE A 43 50.06 -19.00 9.81
C PHE A 43 50.54 -17.54 9.86
N LEU A 44 51.21 -17.10 10.94
CA LEU A 44 51.83 -15.79 11.03
C LEU A 44 53.34 -15.95 10.71
N LEU A 45 53.71 -15.64 9.50
CA LEU A 45 55.12 -15.48 9.15
C LEU A 45 55.61 -14.18 9.81
N GLU A 46 56.50 -14.28 10.83
CA GLU A 46 57.25 -13.19 11.36
C GLU A 46 58.26 -12.67 10.32
N GLY A 47 57.97 -11.60 9.66
CA GLY A 47 58.81 -10.90 8.70
C GLY A 47 58.19 -9.60 8.22
N ASP A 48 58.99 -8.66 7.76
CA ASP A 48 58.58 -7.32 7.26
C ASP A 48 57.70 -7.34 6.00
N ALA A 49 57.23 -8.51 5.57
CA ALA A 49 56.29 -8.62 4.48
C ALA A 49 54.88 -8.23 5.00
N HIS A 50 54.38 -7.12 4.54
CA HIS A 50 53.04 -6.57 4.90
C HIS A 50 51.86 -7.49 4.59
N ILE A 51 52.04 -8.64 3.93
CA ILE A 51 51.01 -9.61 3.61
C ILE A 51 51.44 -11.01 4.09
N THR A 52 50.82 -11.51 5.12
CA THR A 52 51.03 -12.85 5.66
C THR A 52 50.09 -13.86 5.00
N LEU A 53 50.45 -15.17 5.09
CA LEU A 53 49.59 -16.26 4.61
C LEU A 53 48.18 -16.20 5.23
N ALA A 54 48.07 -15.73 6.48
CA ALA A 54 46.81 -15.53 7.17
C ALA A 54 45.92 -14.49 6.48
N HIS A 55 46.47 -13.37 5.99
CA HIS A 55 45.73 -12.38 5.24
C HIS A 55 45.17 -12.93 3.92
N ILE A 56 45.93 -13.75 3.24
CA ILE A 56 45.50 -14.42 1.99
C ILE A 56 44.35 -15.40 2.28
N LEU A 57 44.46 -16.22 3.33
CA LEU A 57 43.42 -17.14 3.73
C LEU A 57 42.11 -16.45 4.16
N THR A 58 42.20 -15.39 4.98
CA THR A 58 41.04 -14.59 5.39
C THR A 58 40.42 -13.87 4.21
N LEU A 59 41.19 -13.40 3.24
CA LEU A 59 40.67 -12.78 2.01
C LEU A 59 39.89 -13.81 1.19
N ILE A 60 40.42 -15.00 0.99
CA ILE A 60 39.73 -16.09 0.27
C ILE A 60 38.44 -16.45 1.01
N LEU A 61 38.46 -16.55 2.33
CA LEU A 61 37.33 -16.85 3.16
C LEU A 61 36.24 -15.77 3.02
N ALA A 62 36.61 -14.46 3.10
CA ALA A 62 35.72 -13.35 2.95
C ALA A 62 35.02 -13.35 1.58
N ILE A 63 35.78 -13.59 0.49
CA ILE A 63 35.22 -13.70 -0.85
C ILE A 63 34.23 -14.87 -0.93
N CYS A 64 34.59 -16.02 -0.34
CA CYS A 64 33.72 -17.21 -0.29
C CYS A 64 32.42 -16.91 0.47
N VAL A 65 32.49 -16.23 1.61
CA VAL A 65 31.29 -15.85 2.40
C VAL A 65 30.36 -14.96 1.57
N VAL A 66 30.89 -13.88 0.98
CA VAL A 66 30.10 -12.97 0.12
C VAL A 66 29.50 -13.71 -1.06
N TRP A 67 30.25 -14.59 -1.70
CA TRP A 67 29.78 -15.39 -2.84
C TRP A 67 28.68 -16.38 -2.44
N VAL A 68 28.76 -17.00 -1.26
CA VAL A 68 27.69 -17.88 -0.73
C VAL A 68 26.43 -17.09 -0.44
N ILE A 69 26.53 -15.95 0.25
CA ILE A 69 25.38 -15.08 0.53
C ILE A 69 24.72 -14.66 -0.79
N TYR A 70 25.50 -14.18 -1.77
CA TYR A 70 24.99 -13.86 -3.10
C TYR A 70 24.27 -15.04 -3.76
N THR A 71 24.85 -16.25 -3.70
CA THR A 71 24.29 -17.46 -4.33
C THR A 71 22.98 -17.88 -3.67
N VAL A 72 22.90 -17.78 -2.33
CA VAL A 72 21.67 -18.07 -1.57
C VAL A 72 20.56 -17.07 -1.95
N ILE A 73 20.85 -15.77 -1.93
CA ILE A 73 19.88 -14.74 -2.31
C ILE A 73 19.39 -14.94 -3.75
N LYS A 74 20.34 -15.21 -4.69
CA LYS A 74 20.01 -15.51 -6.09
C LYS A 74 19.11 -16.74 -6.22
N ALA A 75 19.35 -17.79 -5.44
CA ALA A 75 18.52 -19.00 -5.45
C ALA A 75 17.10 -18.71 -4.93
N LEU A 76 16.97 -17.95 -3.84
CA LEU A 76 15.69 -17.53 -3.28
C LEU A 76 14.89 -16.68 -4.27
N LEU A 77 15.51 -15.67 -4.89
CA LEU A 77 14.88 -14.85 -5.91
C LEU A 77 14.41 -15.68 -7.10
N LYS A 78 15.24 -16.63 -7.58
CA LYS A 78 14.86 -17.50 -8.69
C LYS A 78 13.71 -18.45 -8.34
N MET A 79 13.65 -18.94 -7.12
CA MET A 79 12.52 -19.77 -6.65
C MET A 79 11.21 -18.96 -6.57
N SER A 80 11.28 -17.71 -6.16
CA SER A 80 10.12 -16.82 -6.10
C SER A 80 9.62 -16.40 -7.50
N ALA A 81 10.54 -16.21 -8.44
CA ALA A 81 10.26 -15.74 -9.81
C ALA A 81 9.69 -16.80 -10.76
N SER A 82 9.37 -17.99 -10.27
CA SER A 82 8.95 -19.14 -11.12
C SER A 82 7.50 -19.07 -11.61
N ARG A 83 6.75 -17.97 -11.34
CA ARG A 83 5.30 -17.90 -11.56
C ARG A 83 4.87 -17.11 -12.79
N SER A 84 5.66 -16.17 -13.28
CA SER A 84 5.36 -15.42 -14.49
C SER A 84 6.62 -14.87 -15.16
N ASP A 85 6.55 -14.56 -16.48
CA ASP A 85 7.65 -13.94 -17.23
C ASP A 85 8.06 -12.58 -16.68
N HIS A 86 7.12 -11.84 -16.12
CA HIS A 86 7.36 -10.56 -15.46
C HIS A 86 8.22 -10.74 -14.20
N ASP A 87 7.90 -11.73 -13.37
CA ASP A 87 8.63 -12.03 -12.14
C ASP A 87 10.08 -12.46 -12.47
N ALA A 88 10.28 -13.19 -13.56
CA ALA A 88 11.60 -13.60 -14.04
C ALA A 88 12.47 -12.40 -14.44
N THR A 89 11.88 -11.40 -15.06
CA THR A 89 12.58 -10.15 -15.44
C THR A 89 13.00 -9.35 -14.20
N VAL A 90 12.10 -9.17 -13.25
CA VAL A 90 12.37 -8.47 -11.97
C VAL A 90 13.47 -9.20 -11.19
N ALA A 91 13.40 -10.51 -11.07
CA ALA A 91 14.42 -11.30 -10.37
C ALA A 91 15.80 -11.18 -11.05
N THR A 92 15.85 -11.08 -12.37
CA THR A 92 17.10 -10.90 -13.12
C THR A 92 17.71 -9.52 -12.83
N LEU A 93 16.92 -8.46 -12.84
CA LEU A 93 17.37 -7.09 -12.50
C LEU A 93 17.87 -7.00 -11.06
N LEU A 94 17.11 -7.55 -10.09
CA LEU A 94 17.51 -7.58 -8.69
C LEU A 94 18.80 -8.39 -8.48
N THR A 95 18.93 -9.54 -9.14
CA THR A 95 20.14 -10.34 -9.09
C THR A 95 21.35 -9.57 -9.61
N GLY A 96 21.19 -8.80 -10.68
CA GLY A 96 22.22 -7.91 -11.22
C GLY A 96 22.66 -6.87 -10.19
N LEU A 97 21.73 -6.16 -9.58
CA LEU A 97 22.00 -5.15 -8.55
C LEU A 97 22.74 -5.75 -7.35
N ILE A 98 22.25 -6.87 -6.81
CA ILE A 98 22.84 -7.56 -5.67
C ILE A 98 24.27 -8.05 -6.01
N ARG A 99 24.51 -8.48 -7.25
CA ARG A 99 25.85 -8.88 -7.70
C ARG A 99 26.85 -7.70 -7.60
N TYR A 100 26.46 -6.51 -8.07
CA TYR A 100 27.34 -5.33 -7.98
C TYR A 100 27.59 -4.92 -6.52
N LEU A 101 26.57 -4.95 -5.67
CA LEU A 101 26.74 -4.70 -4.24
C LEU A 101 27.66 -5.71 -3.58
N ALA A 102 27.51 -7.00 -3.90
CA ALA A 102 28.37 -8.06 -3.38
C ALA A 102 29.84 -7.85 -3.78
N VAL A 103 30.12 -7.44 -5.04
CA VAL A 103 31.46 -7.15 -5.51
C VAL A 103 32.06 -5.93 -4.76
N ILE A 104 31.29 -4.86 -4.55
CA ILE A 104 31.74 -3.67 -3.82
C ILE A 104 32.07 -4.03 -2.37
N ILE A 105 31.20 -4.78 -1.70
CA ILE A 105 31.41 -5.23 -0.31
C ILE A 105 32.65 -6.12 -0.23
N ALA A 106 32.81 -7.10 -1.12
CA ALA A 106 33.97 -7.98 -1.16
C ALA A 106 35.27 -7.20 -1.39
N PHE A 107 35.22 -6.18 -2.25
CA PHE A 107 36.37 -5.31 -2.53
C PHE A 107 36.80 -4.49 -1.32
N ILE A 108 35.85 -3.80 -0.67
CA ILE A 108 36.14 -2.98 0.53
C ILE A 108 36.62 -3.86 1.67
N TRP A 109 35.98 -5.02 1.89
CA TRP A 109 36.39 -5.96 2.92
C TRP A 109 37.77 -6.55 2.63
N GLY A 110 38.07 -6.86 1.37
CA GLY A 110 39.39 -7.29 0.94
C GLY A 110 40.47 -6.26 1.20
N LEU A 111 40.23 -4.98 0.90
CA LEU A 111 41.17 -3.91 1.21
C LEU A 111 41.45 -3.81 2.73
N HIS A 112 40.41 -3.95 3.55
CA HIS A 112 40.56 -3.93 5.01
C HIS A 112 41.42 -5.09 5.52
N ILE A 113 41.22 -6.31 5.00
CA ILE A 113 42.03 -7.50 5.35
C ILE A 113 43.50 -7.28 4.97
N LEU A 114 43.78 -6.60 3.87
CA LEU A 114 45.13 -6.27 3.41
C LEU A 114 45.77 -5.10 4.20
N GLY A 115 45.12 -4.62 5.26
CA GLY A 115 45.68 -3.54 6.11
C GLY A 115 45.51 -2.12 5.52
N VAL A 116 44.79 -1.98 4.40
CA VAL A 116 44.50 -0.68 3.81
C VAL A 116 43.48 0.08 4.66
N ASN A 117 43.75 1.34 4.98
CA ASN A 117 42.78 2.18 5.69
C ASN A 117 41.55 2.45 4.79
N THR A 118 40.47 1.74 5.06
CA THR A 118 39.21 1.84 4.29
C THR A 118 38.30 2.99 4.73
N THR A 119 38.66 3.78 5.75
CA THR A 119 37.82 4.83 6.31
C THR A 119 37.43 5.87 5.25
N ALA A 120 38.35 6.30 4.41
CA ALA A 120 38.06 7.26 3.34
C ALA A 120 37.15 6.66 2.25
N VAL A 121 37.35 5.36 1.92
CA VAL A 121 36.51 4.65 0.96
C VAL A 121 35.09 4.51 1.48
N LEU A 122 34.95 4.12 2.76
CA LEU A 122 33.63 4.01 3.41
C LEU A 122 32.94 5.38 3.53
N ALA A 123 33.68 6.44 3.86
CA ALA A 123 33.11 7.79 3.87
C ALA A 123 32.59 8.19 2.48
N GLY A 124 33.37 7.98 1.42
CA GLY A 124 32.94 8.22 0.04
C GLY A 124 31.75 7.38 -0.37
N ALA A 125 31.76 6.09 -0.05
CA ALA A 125 30.62 5.19 -0.29
C ALA A 125 29.37 5.64 0.47
N GLY A 126 29.51 6.17 1.69
CA GLY A 126 28.43 6.75 2.48
C GLY A 126 27.79 7.96 1.79
N ILE A 127 28.60 8.87 1.23
CA ILE A 127 28.09 10.02 0.47
C ILE A 127 27.32 9.56 -0.77
N ILE A 128 27.86 8.60 -1.53
CA ILE A 128 27.17 8.01 -2.68
C ILE A 128 25.85 7.36 -2.22
N GLY A 129 25.86 6.63 -1.10
CA GLY A 129 24.68 6.03 -0.51
C GLY A 129 23.60 7.06 -0.16
N LEU A 130 23.98 8.23 0.38
CA LEU A 130 23.06 9.33 0.67
C LEU A 130 22.44 9.89 -0.61
N ILE A 131 23.22 10.10 -1.68
CA ILE A 131 22.72 10.60 -2.97
C ILE A 131 21.69 9.61 -3.56
N ILE A 132 22.02 8.31 -3.54
CA ILE A 132 21.10 7.24 -4.00
C ILE A 132 19.86 7.22 -3.11
N GLY A 133 20.01 7.34 -1.78
CA GLY A 133 18.91 7.37 -0.83
C GLY A 133 17.94 8.51 -1.09
N PHE A 134 18.43 9.72 -1.30
CA PHE A 134 17.60 10.87 -1.67
C PHE A 134 16.92 10.66 -3.03
N GLY A 135 17.61 10.06 -4.01
CA GLY A 135 17.00 9.71 -5.30
C GLY A 135 15.91 8.63 -5.22
N ALA A 136 15.97 7.77 -4.21
CA ALA A 136 15.00 6.68 -3.98
C ALA A 136 13.95 7.01 -2.89
N GLN A 137 13.98 8.20 -2.30
CA GLN A 137 13.12 8.58 -1.17
C GLN A 137 11.64 8.37 -1.45
N SER A 138 11.13 8.84 -2.59
CA SER A 138 9.72 8.69 -2.96
C SER A 138 9.31 7.22 -3.11
N LEU A 139 10.19 6.38 -3.65
CA LEU A 139 9.93 4.95 -3.77
C LEU A 139 9.79 4.28 -2.40
N ILE A 140 10.64 4.65 -1.45
CA ILE A 140 10.59 4.14 -0.08
C ILE A 140 9.33 4.62 0.61
N GLU A 141 8.94 5.89 0.45
CA GLU A 141 7.71 6.48 0.98
C GLU A 141 6.48 5.75 0.43
N ASP A 142 6.42 5.46 -0.88
CA ASP A 142 5.35 4.70 -1.52
C ASP A 142 5.18 3.30 -0.89
N ILE A 143 6.29 2.60 -0.68
CA ILE A 143 6.29 1.23 -0.12
C ILE A 143 5.80 1.26 1.33
N ILE A 144 6.33 2.17 2.15
CA ILE A 144 5.96 2.30 3.56
C ILE A 144 4.49 2.67 3.68
N THR A 145 4.01 3.65 2.91
CA THR A 145 2.60 4.07 2.91
C THR A 145 1.69 2.92 2.47
N GLY A 146 2.05 2.20 1.39
CA GLY A 146 1.29 1.03 0.94
C GLY A 146 1.16 -0.05 2.02
N LEU A 147 2.22 -0.27 2.79
CA LEU A 147 2.21 -1.19 3.92
C LEU A 147 1.24 -0.72 5.03
N PHE A 148 1.29 0.57 5.40
CA PHE A 148 0.38 1.14 6.41
C PHE A 148 -1.09 1.12 5.96
N ILE A 149 -1.39 1.41 4.69
CA ILE A 149 -2.74 1.30 4.13
C ILE A 149 -3.33 -0.10 4.41
N ILE A 150 -2.54 -1.15 4.20
CA ILE A 150 -2.96 -2.55 4.41
C ILE A 150 -3.08 -2.86 5.91
N PHE A 151 -2.10 -2.47 6.74
CA PHE A 151 -2.11 -2.77 8.17
C PHE A 151 -3.22 -2.05 8.92
N GLU A 152 -3.41 -0.77 8.65
CA GLU A 152 -4.45 0.05 9.29
C GLU A 152 -5.84 -0.18 8.69
N LYS A 153 -5.91 -0.89 7.54
CA LYS A 153 -7.15 -1.15 6.81
C LYS A 153 -7.92 0.14 6.48
N GLN A 154 -7.19 1.18 6.07
CA GLN A 154 -7.79 2.46 5.71
C GLN A 154 -8.85 2.29 4.62
N TYR A 155 -8.59 1.41 3.66
CA TYR A 155 -9.55 0.90 2.67
C TYR A 155 -9.11 -0.49 2.19
N LYS A 156 -10.01 -1.18 1.49
CA LYS A 156 -9.81 -2.54 0.97
C LYS A 156 -10.13 -2.58 -0.52
N ILE A 157 -9.68 -3.64 -1.20
CA ILE A 157 -10.10 -3.93 -2.56
C ILE A 157 -11.63 -4.12 -2.57
N GLY A 158 -12.31 -3.42 -3.48
CA GLY A 158 -13.76 -3.36 -3.58
C GLY A 158 -14.39 -2.16 -2.89
N ASP A 159 -13.71 -1.46 -1.98
CA ASP A 159 -14.23 -0.24 -1.38
C ASP A 159 -14.33 0.88 -2.41
N ILE A 160 -15.34 1.73 -2.26
CA ILE A 160 -15.49 2.97 -3.02
C ILE A 160 -14.83 4.09 -2.22
N ILE A 161 -13.83 4.70 -2.83
CA ILE A 161 -13.10 5.82 -2.26
C ILE A 161 -13.21 7.05 -3.15
N VAL A 162 -13.05 8.23 -2.53
CA VAL A 162 -12.90 9.50 -3.24
C VAL A 162 -11.51 10.04 -2.92
N LEU A 163 -10.72 10.22 -3.96
CA LEU A 163 -9.39 10.81 -3.90
C LEU A 163 -9.38 12.06 -4.77
N ASP A 164 -9.22 13.23 -4.15
CA ASP A 164 -9.49 14.53 -4.78
C ASP A 164 -10.92 14.54 -5.33
N ASP A 165 -11.09 14.74 -6.63
CA ASP A 165 -12.40 14.74 -7.31
C ASP A 165 -12.71 13.38 -7.99
N PHE A 166 -11.84 12.38 -7.83
CA PHE A 166 -12.00 11.08 -8.47
C PHE A 166 -12.65 10.08 -7.51
N ARG A 167 -13.90 9.71 -7.80
CA ARG A 167 -14.64 8.67 -7.08
C ARG A 167 -14.58 7.36 -7.85
N GLY A 168 -14.13 6.27 -7.21
CA GLY A 168 -14.05 4.97 -7.85
C GLY A 168 -13.90 3.81 -6.87
N VAL A 169 -13.94 2.61 -7.41
CA VAL A 169 -13.75 1.34 -6.71
C VAL A 169 -12.26 1.00 -6.69
N VAL A 170 -11.73 0.65 -5.54
CA VAL A 170 -10.36 0.14 -5.41
C VAL A 170 -10.25 -1.22 -6.09
N ARG A 171 -9.48 -1.29 -7.18
CA ARG A 171 -9.25 -2.54 -7.94
C ARG A 171 -8.05 -3.31 -7.45
N SER A 172 -6.99 -2.61 -7.08
CA SER A 172 -5.79 -3.25 -6.53
C SER A 172 -5.05 -2.30 -5.60
N ILE A 173 -4.40 -2.87 -4.60
CA ILE A 173 -3.46 -2.21 -3.70
C ILE A 173 -2.12 -2.91 -3.91
N GLY A 174 -1.21 -2.25 -4.61
CA GLY A 174 0.13 -2.74 -4.87
C GLY A 174 1.13 -2.23 -3.82
N VAL A 175 2.37 -2.70 -3.94
CA VAL A 175 3.46 -2.28 -3.04
C VAL A 175 3.74 -0.78 -3.15
N ARG A 176 3.64 -0.23 -4.37
CA ARG A 176 3.94 1.17 -4.67
C ARG A 176 2.71 1.99 -5.05
N THR A 177 1.72 1.38 -5.71
CA THR A 177 0.59 2.09 -6.31
C THR A 177 -0.73 1.45 -5.95
N THR A 178 -1.78 2.25 -5.82
CA THR A 178 -3.17 1.84 -5.74
C THR A 178 -3.86 2.16 -7.05
N THR A 179 -4.70 1.24 -7.56
CA THR A 179 -5.50 1.43 -8.78
C THR A 179 -6.97 1.56 -8.39
N ILE A 180 -7.61 2.62 -8.89
CA ILE A 180 -9.00 2.97 -8.65
C ILE A 180 -9.72 3.04 -10.00
N GLU A 181 -10.93 2.49 -10.10
CA GLU A 181 -11.75 2.50 -11.31
C GLU A 181 -13.05 3.26 -11.07
N ASP A 182 -13.33 4.24 -11.93
CA ASP A 182 -14.59 4.99 -11.86
C ASP A 182 -15.78 4.24 -12.49
N ALA A 183 -16.98 4.82 -12.40
CA ALA A 183 -18.19 4.24 -12.98
C ALA A 183 -18.15 4.21 -14.53
N GLY A 184 -17.25 4.95 -15.16
CA GLY A 184 -17.05 4.97 -16.61
C GLY A 184 -16.01 3.92 -17.08
N GLY A 185 -15.39 3.18 -16.16
CA GLY A 185 -14.34 2.21 -16.46
C GLY A 185 -12.94 2.83 -16.60
N ASN A 186 -12.76 4.12 -16.25
CA ASN A 186 -11.45 4.75 -16.28
C ASN A 186 -10.63 4.32 -15.07
N LEU A 187 -9.35 3.97 -15.30
CA LEU A 187 -8.44 3.60 -14.24
C LEU A 187 -7.55 4.79 -13.84
N LYS A 188 -7.59 5.17 -12.57
CA LYS A 188 -6.64 6.10 -11.96
C LYS A 188 -5.62 5.29 -11.18
N ILE A 189 -4.34 5.35 -11.59
CA ILE A 189 -3.22 4.73 -10.89
C ILE A 189 -2.51 5.83 -10.11
N VAL A 190 -2.42 5.67 -8.79
CA VAL A 190 -1.88 6.68 -7.88
C VAL A 190 -0.78 6.04 -7.05
N ASN A 191 0.34 6.76 -6.85
CA ASN A 191 1.36 6.32 -5.92
C ASN A 191 0.80 6.33 -4.49
N ASN A 192 1.15 5.34 -3.70
CA ASN A 192 0.61 5.23 -2.34
C ASN A 192 0.94 6.46 -1.48
N SER A 193 2.13 7.06 -1.64
CA SER A 193 2.55 8.28 -0.92
C SER A 193 1.74 9.53 -1.28
N ASP A 194 1.10 9.55 -2.46
CA ASP A 194 0.23 10.65 -2.90
C ASP A 194 -1.18 10.55 -2.32
N ILE A 195 -1.56 9.39 -1.72
CA ILE A 195 -2.85 9.18 -1.09
C ILE A 195 -2.83 9.74 0.33
N ARG A 196 -2.97 11.07 0.46
CA ARG A 196 -2.90 11.77 1.76
C ARG A 196 -4.28 12.09 2.33
N ASN A 197 -5.22 12.50 1.46
CA ASN A 197 -6.56 12.91 1.85
C ASN A 197 -7.57 12.09 1.04
N LEU A 198 -8.04 10.99 1.59
CA LEU A 198 -9.07 10.16 0.96
C LEU A 198 -10.34 10.13 1.82
N GLN A 199 -11.48 9.94 1.17
CA GLN A 199 -12.73 9.60 1.83
C GLN A 199 -13.07 8.15 1.48
N ASN A 200 -13.14 7.27 2.47
CA ASN A 200 -13.67 5.92 2.28
C ASN A 200 -15.19 5.96 2.45
N ARG A 201 -15.92 5.82 1.33
CA ARG A 201 -17.39 5.84 1.30
C ARG A 201 -18.00 4.49 1.67
N SER A 202 -17.23 3.41 1.60
CA SER A 202 -17.69 2.06 1.94
C SER A 202 -17.45 1.66 3.40
N ALA A 203 -16.77 2.50 4.18
CA ALA A 203 -16.47 2.20 5.59
C ALA A 203 -17.74 2.10 6.45
N ASN A 204 -18.76 2.91 6.13
CA ASN A 204 -20.05 2.94 6.79
C ASN A 204 -21.20 2.88 5.76
N GLN A 205 -22.43 2.80 6.26
CA GLN A 205 -23.60 2.97 5.43
C GLN A 205 -23.65 4.38 4.86
N SER A 206 -24.01 4.49 3.59
CA SER A 206 -24.19 5.76 2.91
C SER A 206 -25.66 6.17 2.96
N ILE A 207 -25.90 7.48 2.86
CA ILE A 207 -27.24 8.04 2.85
C ILE A 207 -27.52 8.59 1.46
N ALA A 208 -28.51 8.04 0.79
CA ALA A 208 -29.03 8.60 -0.44
C ALA A 208 -30.01 9.73 -0.10
N ILE A 209 -29.74 10.94 -0.63
CA ILE A 209 -30.50 12.16 -0.36
C ILE A 209 -31.33 12.48 -1.59
N CYS A 210 -32.60 12.84 -1.36
CA CYS A 210 -33.52 13.31 -2.38
C CYS A 210 -34.23 14.56 -1.88
N ASP A 211 -33.99 15.68 -2.53
CA ASP A 211 -34.69 16.93 -2.30
C ASP A 211 -35.76 17.09 -3.37
N VAL A 212 -36.98 17.42 -2.97
CA VAL A 212 -38.15 17.65 -3.85
C VAL A 212 -38.90 18.86 -3.38
N SER A 213 -39.22 19.78 -4.31
CA SER A 213 -39.95 20.99 -4.02
C SER A 213 -41.47 20.80 -4.11
N VAL A 214 -42.23 21.45 -3.22
CA VAL A 214 -43.68 21.54 -3.28
C VAL A 214 -44.11 23.00 -3.35
N ALA A 215 -45.32 23.25 -3.88
CA ALA A 215 -45.85 24.62 -4.01
C ALA A 215 -46.06 25.25 -2.64
N TYR A 216 -45.89 26.58 -2.51
CA TYR A 216 -46.11 27.30 -1.26
C TYR A 216 -47.53 27.19 -0.70
N GLY A 217 -48.52 26.91 -1.56
CA GLY A 217 -49.89 26.68 -1.13
C GLY A 217 -50.17 25.25 -0.61
N THR A 218 -49.17 24.39 -0.53
CA THR A 218 -49.34 23.00 -0.05
C THR A 218 -49.55 22.99 1.47
N ASP A 219 -50.57 22.26 1.95
CA ASP A 219 -50.73 21.99 3.38
C ASP A 219 -49.67 20.99 3.84
N LEU A 220 -48.66 21.45 4.55
CA LEU A 220 -47.54 20.61 5.02
C LEU A 220 -48.01 19.58 6.02
N ARG A 221 -49.06 19.81 6.83
CA ARG A 221 -49.57 18.82 7.80
C ARG A 221 -50.20 17.61 7.09
N MET A 222 -51.00 17.91 6.07
CA MET A 222 -51.60 16.89 5.22
C MET A 222 -50.48 16.11 4.47
N LEU A 223 -49.51 16.82 3.87
CA LEU A 223 -48.39 16.22 3.18
C LEU A 223 -47.62 15.29 4.10
N GLU A 224 -47.24 15.72 5.31
CA GLU A 224 -46.50 14.92 6.28
C GLU A 224 -47.25 13.64 6.66
N SER A 225 -48.58 13.72 6.83
CA SER A 225 -49.38 12.52 7.13
C SER A 225 -49.36 11.50 6.00
N VAL A 226 -49.47 11.95 4.73
CA VAL A 226 -49.40 11.11 3.53
C VAL A 226 -48.04 10.51 3.37
N VAL A 227 -47.00 11.31 3.53
CA VAL A 227 -45.60 10.85 3.42
C VAL A 227 -45.31 9.77 4.46
N HIS A 228 -45.57 10.03 5.74
CA HIS A 228 -45.31 9.06 6.80
C HIS A 228 -46.05 7.74 6.62
N ALA A 229 -47.24 7.73 6.06
CA ALA A 229 -48.00 6.54 5.76
C ALA A 229 -47.41 5.74 4.59
N ALA A 230 -46.78 6.42 3.60
CA ALA A 230 -46.26 5.76 2.39
C ALA A 230 -44.84 5.24 2.51
N LEU A 231 -43.97 5.85 3.36
CA LEU A 231 -42.56 5.50 3.47
C LEU A 231 -42.30 3.99 3.76
N PRO A 232 -43.06 3.30 4.64
CA PRO A 232 -42.87 1.85 4.85
C PRO A 232 -43.13 0.99 3.60
N ALA A 233 -44.13 1.39 2.79
CA ALA A 233 -44.47 0.69 1.54
C ALA A 233 -43.37 0.89 0.48
N MET A 234 -42.76 2.09 0.43
CA MET A 234 -41.60 2.32 -0.46
C MET A 234 -40.42 1.42 -0.12
N TYR A 235 -40.19 1.14 1.16
CA TYR A 235 -39.16 0.18 1.57
C TYR A 235 -39.50 -1.22 1.12
N ALA A 236 -40.71 -1.70 1.36
CA ALA A 236 -41.13 -3.06 0.99
C ALA A 236 -41.01 -3.32 -0.53
N GLY A 237 -41.15 -2.28 -1.36
CA GLY A 237 -40.93 -2.38 -2.81
C GLY A 237 -39.45 -2.35 -3.25
N ASN A 238 -38.52 -2.01 -2.36
CA ASN A 238 -37.13 -1.73 -2.70
C ASN A 238 -36.12 -2.34 -1.69
N GLU A 239 -36.44 -3.44 -1.03
CA GLU A 239 -35.58 -4.06 0.01
C GLU A 239 -34.19 -4.47 -0.48
N SER A 240 -34.02 -4.75 -1.77
CA SER A 240 -32.71 -5.07 -2.37
C SER A 240 -31.81 -3.84 -2.50
N LEU A 241 -32.38 -2.64 -2.47
CA LEU A 241 -31.70 -1.38 -2.73
C LEU A 241 -31.50 -0.55 -1.44
N TYR A 242 -32.50 -0.57 -0.55
CA TYR A 242 -32.52 0.19 0.69
C TYR A 242 -32.15 -0.71 1.87
N LEU A 243 -31.43 -0.16 2.84
CA LEU A 243 -31.08 -0.86 4.09
C LEU A 243 -32.13 -0.67 5.20
N GLY A 244 -33.12 0.20 4.95
CA GLY A 244 -34.22 0.48 5.84
C GLY A 244 -35.23 1.41 5.19
N PRO A 245 -36.34 1.73 5.86
CA PRO A 245 -37.37 2.61 5.31
C PRO A 245 -36.80 4.02 5.07
N PRO A 246 -37.18 4.69 3.94
CA PRO A 246 -36.85 6.08 3.73
C PRO A 246 -37.41 6.94 4.88
N ARG A 247 -36.74 8.05 5.14
CA ARG A 247 -37.10 9.00 6.21
C ARG A 247 -37.34 10.37 5.61
N TYR A 248 -38.38 11.03 6.04
CA TYR A 248 -38.62 12.44 5.78
C TYR A 248 -37.93 13.28 6.88
N LEU A 249 -37.04 14.15 6.49
CA LEU A 249 -36.32 15.01 7.45
C LEU A 249 -36.99 16.36 7.69
N GLY A 250 -37.97 16.75 6.86
CA GLY A 250 -38.67 18.02 6.97
C GLY A 250 -38.35 18.97 5.84
N VAL A 251 -38.66 20.24 6.08
CA VAL A 251 -38.37 21.34 5.18
C VAL A 251 -36.88 21.66 5.23
N GLU A 252 -36.21 21.54 4.11
CA GLU A 252 -34.77 21.85 3.98
C GLU A 252 -34.57 23.35 3.67
N LYS A 253 -35.42 23.90 2.80
CA LYS A 253 -35.28 25.29 2.36
C LYS A 253 -36.63 25.86 1.89
N LEU A 254 -36.85 27.16 2.13
CA LEU A 254 -37.83 27.94 1.46
C LEU A 254 -37.19 28.56 0.21
N ALA A 255 -37.43 27.95 -0.96
CA ALA A 255 -36.80 28.32 -2.22
C ALA A 255 -37.62 29.35 -2.99
N ASP A 256 -37.06 29.89 -4.09
CA ASP A 256 -37.67 30.99 -4.87
C ASP A 256 -39.06 30.65 -5.44
N SER A 257 -39.33 29.39 -5.73
CA SER A 257 -40.58 28.96 -6.37
C SER A 257 -41.35 27.88 -5.60
N GLY A 258 -40.86 27.46 -4.43
CA GLY A 258 -41.48 26.40 -3.64
C GLY A 258 -40.76 26.10 -2.35
N ILE A 259 -41.22 25.11 -1.63
CA ILE A 259 -40.68 24.62 -0.36
C ILE A 259 -39.92 23.31 -0.67
N ASP A 260 -38.61 23.28 -0.44
CA ASP A 260 -37.79 22.11 -0.64
C ASP A 260 -37.90 21.19 0.59
N LEU A 261 -38.24 19.95 0.34
CA LEU A 261 -38.40 18.89 1.31
C LEU A 261 -37.28 17.87 1.13
N ARG A 262 -36.69 17.42 2.24
CA ARG A 262 -35.61 16.43 2.21
C ARG A 262 -36.05 15.05 2.64
N PHE A 263 -35.79 14.10 1.79
CA PHE A 263 -35.95 12.68 2.03
C PHE A 263 -34.60 11.99 2.00
N VAL A 264 -34.40 10.98 2.86
CA VAL A 264 -33.15 10.22 2.93
C VAL A 264 -33.45 8.75 3.08
N VAL A 265 -32.52 7.91 2.61
CA VAL A 265 -32.58 6.46 2.83
C VAL A 265 -31.16 5.91 2.99
N ASP A 266 -31.00 4.99 3.94
CA ASP A 266 -29.73 4.33 4.19
C ASP A 266 -29.51 3.24 3.13
N VAL A 267 -28.32 3.24 2.53
CA VAL A 267 -27.98 2.34 1.40
C VAL A 267 -26.51 1.91 1.49
N LYS A 268 -26.15 0.87 0.74
CA LYS A 268 -24.74 0.62 0.44
C LYS A 268 -24.25 1.65 -0.57
N GLU A 269 -22.99 2.09 -0.43
CA GLU A 269 -22.41 3.12 -1.32
C GLU A 269 -22.48 2.76 -2.81
N GLU A 270 -22.35 1.49 -3.16
CA GLU A 270 -22.48 1.00 -4.54
C GLU A 270 -23.84 1.33 -5.17
N ASN A 271 -24.90 1.42 -4.34
CA ASN A 271 -26.27 1.63 -4.75
C ASN A 271 -26.74 3.09 -4.67
N ILE A 272 -25.91 4.00 -4.17
CA ILE A 272 -26.34 5.38 -3.82
C ILE A 272 -27.05 6.10 -4.96
N PHE A 273 -26.51 6.04 -6.18
CA PHE A 273 -27.09 6.71 -7.33
C PHE A 273 -28.39 6.07 -7.81
N MET A 274 -28.48 4.73 -7.73
CA MET A 274 -29.69 4.01 -8.09
C MET A 274 -30.79 4.29 -7.07
N ALA A 275 -30.45 4.27 -5.80
CA ALA A 275 -31.34 4.58 -4.71
C ALA A 275 -31.89 6.02 -4.79
N GLN A 276 -31.04 6.99 -5.10
CA GLN A 276 -31.49 8.38 -5.31
C GLN A 276 -32.50 8.50 -6.46
N ARG A 277 -32.25 7.82 -7.58
CA ARG A 277 -33.18 7.85 -8.74
C ARG A 277 -34.51 7.17 -8.40
N GLN A 278 -34.44 6.03 -7.71
CA GLN A 278 -35.62 5.30 -7.29
C GLN A 278 -36.45 6.11 -6.28
N LEU A 279 -35.79 6.68 -5.27
CA LEU A 279 -36.46 7.49 -4.26
C LEU A 279 -37.17 8.71 -4.88
N ARG A 280 -36.50 9.41 -5.81
CA ARG A 280 -37.13 10.51 -6.57
C ARG A 280 -38.36 10.09 -7.33
N ARG A 281 -38.29 8.93 -7.99
CA ARG A 281 -39.41 8.35 -8.73
C ARG A 281 -40.58 8.03 -7.82
N ASP A 282 -40.31 7.36 -6.70
CA ASP A 282 -41.34 6.91 -5.78
C ASP A 282 -42.03 8.11 -5.08
N ILE A 283 -41.27 9.12 -4.70
CA ILE A 283 -41.83 10.37 -4.16
C ILE A 283 -42.66 11.11 -5.19
N LYS A 284 -42.20 11.17 -6.45
CA LYS A 284 -42.98 11.79 -7.54
C LYS A 284 -44.33 11.12 -7.73
N LEU A 285 -44.37 9.79 -7.75
CA LEU A 285 -45.58 9.01 -7.89
C LEU A 285 -46.53 9.24 -6.69
N LEU A 286 -45.99 9.23 -5.45
CA LEU A 286 -46.75 9.51 -4.25
C LEU A 286 -47.40 10.88 -4.30
N PHE A 287 -46.64 11.91 -4.73
CA PHE A 287 -47.15 13.27 -4.82
C PHE A 287 -48.25 13.41 -5.88
N ASP A 288 -48.12 12.72 -7.01
CA ASP A 288 -49.15 12.67 -8.05
C ASP A 288 -50.45 12.06 -7.51
N GLU A 289 -50.34 10.90 -6.84
CA GLU A 289 -51.50 10.19 -6.25
C GLU A 289 -52.21 11.00 -5.16
N ALA A 290 -51.40 11.76 -4.36
CA ALA A 290 -51.93 12.60 -3.28
C ALA A 290 -52.39 14.00 -3.73
N GLY A 291 -52.27 14.35 -5.02
CA GLY A 291 -52.59 15.68 -5.54
C GLY A 291 -51.65 16.81 -5.05
N ILE A 292 -50.43 16.44 -4.60
CA ILE A 292 -49.41 17.39 -4.15
C ILE A 292 -48.68 17.95 -5.37
N THR A 293 -48.71 19.28 -5.52
CA THR A 293 -48.15 19.95 -6.69
C THR A 293 -46.65 20.23 -6.53
N ILE A 294 -45.85 19.74 -7.45
CA ILE A 294 -44.45 20.16 -7.64
C ILE A 294 -44.48 21.44 -8.50
N PRO A 295 -43.98 22.56 -7.99
CA PRO A 295 -44.15 23.83 -8.68
C PRO A 295 -43.24 23.95 -9.91
N PHE A 296 -43.75 24.58 -10.96
CA PHE A 296 -42.91 25.12 -12.01
C PHE A 296 -42.21 26.41 -11.51
N PRO A 297 -41.17 26.88 -12.15
CA PRO A 297 -40.57 28.16 -11.85
C PRO A 297 -41.64 29.29 -11.87
N GLN A 298 -41.73 30.05 -10.79
CA GLN A 298 -42.70 31.11 -10.65
C GLN A 298 -42.05 32.47 -10.93
N VAL A 299 -42.70 33.27 -11.75
CA VAL A 299 -42.28 34.66 -12.05
C VAL A 299 -43.44 35.61 -11.81
N VAL A 300 -43.25 36.61 -10.98
CA VAL A 300 -44.24 37.70 -10.77
C VAL A 300 -43.93 38.81 -11.77
N VAL A 301 -44.87 39.06 -12.67
CA VAL A 301 -44.74 40.15 -13.64
C VAL A 301 -45.59 41.34 -13.17
N HIS A 302 -44.92 42.42 -12.82
CA HIS A 302 -45.58 43.70 -12.54
C HIS A 302 -45.74 44.47 -13.86
N LYS A 303 -47.00 44.83 -14.22
CA LYS A 303 -47.20 45.78 -15.31
C LYS A 303 -46.76 47.15 -14.80
N GLY A 304 -45.74 47.73 -15.45
CA GLY A 304 -45.41 49.13 -15.22
C GLY A 304 -46.60 50.01 -15.58
N GLU A 305 -46.83 51.07 -14.76
CA GLU A 305 -47.79 52.11 -15.06
C GLU A 305 -47.35 52.93 -16.25
#